data_71c85d6b3e086f9ed5bcbf50c54e9e69
#
_entry.id   71c85d6b3e086f9ed5bcbf50c54e9e69
#
_cell.length_a   1.000
_cell.length_b   1.000
_cell.length_c   1.000
_cell.angle_alpha   90.00
_cell.angle_beta   90.00
_cell.angle_gamma   90.00
#
_symmetry.space_group_name_H-M   'P 1'
#
loop_
_entity.id
_entity.type
_entity.pdbx_description
1 polymer ?
#
loop_
_entity_poly.entity_id
_entity_poly.type
_entity_poly.pdbx_seq_one_letter_code
_entity_poly.pdbx_strand_id
1 'polypeptide(L)'
;MSSRAADLRVRTETGSARGSTMSALRAHFASDSRRTVQTVLGLIWLLDGGLQFQSFMYSKGFIQMLTAMTPGQPGWVASSVTWAAHLAEHNLPVYNTLFALTQVAIGLGLLYRPTVKPALAVSFLWALIVWWFGEAFGMLFMTMASPLTGAPGAVILYAIIGAIVWPTARPGGLLGVQGARIAWGALWVLMGWLWLEAPSSSANAISGAINAAPSGMSWLSTVQLWAAHGSNGNGLPIAIILAVSSIAIGLSVALGWHPKPFLAAAVVLNLAYWVLGQGFGGIFQGGATDPNAALLFVVFAYAIYALLPHEQPRTEAAWAGSRSPETLNSPRRRHDVATP
;
A
#
# COMPACT_ATOMS: atom_id res chain seq x y z
N MET A 1 36.99 33.80 -25.29
CA MET A 1 37.09 32.41 -24.73
C MET A 1 36.71 32.29 -23.25
N SER A 2 36.30 33.36 -22.58
CA SER A 2 36.01 33.39 -21.12
C SER A 2 34.59 32.94 -20.74
N SER A 3 33.57 33.07 -21.62
CA SER A 3 32.15 32.79 -21.29
C SER A 3 31.78 31.31 -21.16
N ARG A 4 32.41 30.44 -21.96
CA ARG A 4 32.11 28.98 -21.94
C ARG A 4 32.62 28.25 -20.68
N ALA A 5 33.67 28.74 -20.05
CA ALA A 5 34.24 28.15 -18.84
C ALA A 5 33.40 28.47 -17.59
N ALA A 6 32.74 29.64 -17.55
CA ALA A 6 31.84 30.01 -16.47
C ALA A 6 30.53 29.19 -16.49
N ASP A 7 29.94 28.96 -17.68
CA ASP A 7 28.73 28.19 -17.84
C ASP A 7 28.93 26.70 -17.49
N LEU A 8 30.09 26.12 -17.75
CA LEU A 8 30.42 24.75 -17.36
C LEU A 8 30.57 24.58 -15.85
N ARG A 9 31.13 25.57 -15.13
CA ARG A 9 31.24 25.53 -13.66
C ARG A 9 29.89 25.64 -12.98
N VAL A 10 28.99 26.50 -13.43
CA VAL A 10 27.63 26.63 -12.88
C VAL A 10 26.81 25.35 -13.08
N ARG A 11 26.95 24.69 -14.23
CA ARG A 11 26.25 23.39 -14.47
C ARG A 11 26.79 22.24 -13.63
N THR A 12 28.11 22.21 -13.34
CA THR A 12 28.69 21.16 -12.50
C THR A 12 28.35 21.38 -11.02
N GLU A 13 28.29 22.60 -10.54
CA GLU A 13 27.92 22.89 -9.14
C GLU A 13 26.44 22.65 -8.86
N THR A 14 25.53 22.99 -9.78
CA THR A 14 24.10 22.71 -9.63
C THR A 14 23.77 21.20 -9.77
N GLY A 15 24.51 20.47 -10.57
CA GLY A 15 24.40 19.01 -10.68
C GLY A 15 24.88 18.29 -9.40
N SER A 16 25.98 18.75 -8.81
CA SER A 16 26.52 18.20 -7.56
C SER A 16 25.62 18.49 -6.36
N ALA A 17 25.09 19.70 -6.25
CA ALA A 17 24.18 20.07 -5.15
C ALA A 17 22.86 19.29 -5.21
N ARG A 18 22.27 19.10 -6.40
CA ARG A 18 21.08 18.26 -6.57
C ARG A 18 21.35 16.79 -6.26
N GLY A 19 22.49 16.25 -6.65
CA GLY A 19 22.90 14.88 -6.34
C GLY A 19 23.05 14.64 -4.83
N SER A 20 23.65 15.59 -4.11
CA SER A 20 23.83 15.50 -2.66
C SER A 20 22.50 15.62 -1.90
N THR A 21 21.60 16.49 -2.33
CA THR A 21 20.27 16.66 -1.71
C THR A 21 19.40 15.40 -1.91
N MET A 22 19.43 14.80 -3.09
CA MET A 22 18.70 13.55 -3.37
C MET A 22 19.28 12.36 -2.60
N SER A 23 20.59 12.27 -2.44
CA SER A 23 21.22 11.23 -1.64
C SER A 23 20.95 11.39 -0.15
N ALA A 24 20.95 12.61 0.37
CA ALA A 24 20.60 12.91 1.77
C ALA A 24 19.11 12.62 2.06
N LEU A 25 18.21 12.96 1.15
CA LEU A 25 16.79 12.60 1.24
C LEU A 25 16.59 11.07 1.23
N ARG A 26 17.25 10.35 0.31
CA ARG A 26 17.19 8.88 0.28
C ARG A 26 17.73 8.26 1.57
N ALA A 27 18.83 8.74 2.09
CA ALA A 27 19.40 8.28 3.36
C ALA A 27 18.45 8.56 4.54
N HIS A 28 17.81 9.73 4.56
CA HIS A 28 16.85 10.09 5.60
C HIS A 28 15.60 9.20 5.58
N PHE A 29 15.02 8.95 4.40
CA PHE A 29 13.86 8.06 4.26
C PHE A 29 14.22 6.58 4.50
N ALA A 30 15.41 6.14 4.17
CA ALA A 30 15.87 4.80 4.47
C ALA A 30 16.14 4.57 5.97
N SER A 31 16.53 5.62 6.71
CA SER A 31 16.80 5.53 8.15
C SER A 31 15.56 5.56 9.03
N ASP A 32 14.43 6.11 8.56
CA ASP A 32 13.15 6.19 9.28
C ASP A 32 11.99 5.72 8.40
N SER A 33 11.88 4.41 8.24
CA SER A 33 10.83 3.78 7.44
C SER A 33 9.41 4.14 7.91
N ARG A 34 9.21 4.30 9.23
CA ARG A 34 7.92 4.73 9.79
C ARG A 34 7.56 6.11 9.26
N ARG A 35 8.51 7.05 9.30
CA ARG A 35 8.29 8.40 8.80
C ARG A 35 8.03 8.42 7.30
N THR A 36 8.72 7.58 6.55
CA THR A 36 8.48 7.41 5.12
C THR A 36 7.02 7.02 4.85
N VAL A 37 6.52 5.98 5.53
CA VAL A 37 5.12 5.55 5.36
C VAL A 37 4.13 6.62 5.81
N GLN A 38 4.36 7.32 6.93
CA GLN A 38 3.52 8.45 7.38
C GLN A 38 3.47 9.55 6.33
N THR A 39 4.60 9.86 5.70
CA THR A 39 4.68 10.89 4.65
C THR A 39 3.93 10.46 3.40
N VAL A 40 4.12 9.21 2.93
CA VAL A 40 3.41 8.66 1.78
C VAL A 40 1.90 8.65 2.03
N LEU A 41 1.47 8.18 3.22
CA LEU A 41 0.06 8.18 3.61
C LEU A 41 -0.52 9.60 3.64
N GLY A 42 0.25 10.57 4.15
CA GLY A 42 -0.14 11.98 4.14
C GLY A 42 -0.30 12.55 2.73
N LEU A 43 0.60 12.18 1.80
CA LEU A 43 0.50 12.60 0.39
C LEU A 43 -0.71 11.97 -0.31
N ILE A 44 -1.04 10.71 0.00
CA ILE A 44 -2.23 10.06 -0.56
C ILE A 44 -3.50 10.74 0.00
N TRP A 45 -3.58 11.04 1.29
CA TRP A 45 -4.70 11.81 1.86
C TRP A 45 -4.84 13.21 1.24
N LEU A 46 -3.74 13.87 0.89
CA LEU A 46 -3.80 15.16 0.16
C LEU A 46 -4.31 14.97 -1.27
N LEU A 47 -3.92 13.89 -1.93
CA LEU A 47 -4.45 13.54 -3.25
C LEU A 47 -5.97 13.32 -3.17
N ASP A 48 -6.44 12.52 -2.22
CA ASP A 48 -7.87 12.22 -2.02
C ASP A 48 -8.67 13.51 -1.75
N GLY A 49 -8.17 14.35 -0.83
CA GLY A 49 -8.77 15.65 -0.57
C GLY A 49 -8.79 16.56 -1.80
N GLY A 50 -7.72 16.52 -2.62
CA GLY A 50 -7.67 17.23 -3.90
C GLY A 50 -8.69 16.72 -4.91
N LEU A 51 -8.85 15.39 -4.99
CA LEU A 51 -9.84 14.76 -5.88
C LEU A 51 -11.28 15.10 -5.49
N GLN A 52 -11.57 15.35 -4.21
CA GLN A 52 -12.90 15.80 -3.79
C GLN A 52 -13.29 17.20 -4.30
N PHE A 53 -12.32 18.01 -4.76
CA PHE A 53 -12.63 19.31 -5.37
C PHE A 53 -13.00 19.26 -6.87
N GLN A 54 -13.06 18.07 -7.47
CA GLN A 54 -13.52 17.90 -8.85
C GLN A 54 -15.00 18.28 -9.00
N SER A 55 -15.38 18.81 -10.15
CA SER A 55 -16.76 19.22 -10.43
C SER A 55 -17.78 18.08 -10.30
N PHE A 56 -17.37 16.84 -10.61
CA PHE A 56 -18.20 15.65 -10.43
C PHE A 56 -18.65 15.47 -8.96
N MET A 57 -17.76 15.72 -7.99
CA MET A 57 -18.04 15.58 -6.56
C MET A 57 -19.07 16.59 -6.03
N TYR A 58 -19.33 17.67 -6.79
CA TYR A 58 -20.35 18.68 -6.52
C TYR A 58 -21.62 18.49 -7.35
N SER A 59 -21.75 17.37 -8.03
CA SER A 59 -22.87 17.05 -8.91
C SER A 59 -23.75 15.91 -8.36
N LYS A 60 -24.94 15.74 -8.93
CA LYS A 60 -25.79 14.57 -8.65
C LYS A 60 -25.09 13.24 -8.98
N GLY A 61 -24.08 13.25 -9.85
CA GLY A 61 -23.28 12.08 -10.18
C GLY A 61 -22.58 11.46 -8.96
N PHE A 62 -22.11 12.29 -8.02
CA PHE A 62 -21.53 11.80 -6.77
C PHE A 62 -22.56 11.06 -5.91
N ILE A 63 -23.77 11.59 -5.76
CA ILE A 63 -24.84 10.92 -5.03
C ILE A 63 -25.25 9.61 -5.72
N GLN A 64 -25.35 9.61 -7.05
CA GLN A 64 -25.63 8.40 -7.82
C GLN A 64 -24.53 7.36 -7.67
N MET A 65 -23.25 7.76 -7.60
CA MET A 65 -22.13 6.85 -7.34
C MET A 65 -22.28 6.18 -5.96
N LEU A 66 -22.64 6.93 -4.91
CA LEU A 66 -22.88 6.36 -3.58
C LEU A 66 -24.06 5.38 -3.58
N THR A 67 -25.19 5.76 -4.18
CA THR A 67 -26.38 4.91 -4.22
C THR A 67 -26.23 3.69 -5.14
N ALA A 68 -25.35 3.77 -6.16
CA ALA A 68 -25.04 2.61 -7.03
C ALA A 68 -24.37 1.46 -6.30
N MET A 69 -23.83 1.69 -5.10
CA MET A 69 -23.23 0.63 -4.27
C MET A 69 -24.27 -0.12 -3.40
N THR A 70 -25.54 0.26 -3.42
CA THR A 70 -26.56 -0.34 -2.55
C THR A 70 -27.26 -1.59 -3.12
N PRO A 71 -27.44 -1.77 -4.44
CA PRO A 71 -28.05 -2.98 -4.97
C PRO A 71 -27.28 -4.23 -4.59
N GLY A 72 -27.99 -5.25 -4.09
CA GLY A 72 -27.39 -6.52 -3.66
C GLY A 72 -26.74 -6.51 -2.27
N GLN A 73 -26.72 -5.36 -1.60
CA GLN A 73 -26.25 -5.27 -0.20
C GLN A 73 -27.34 -5.78 0.78
N PRO A 74 -26.94 -6.24 1.97
CA PRO A 74 -27.87 -6.45 3.06
C PRO A 74 -28.66 -5.18 3.36
N GLY A 75 -29.95 -5.31 3.72
CA GLY A 75 -30.84 -4.17 3.89
C GLY A 75 -30.33 -3.08 4.84
N TRP A 76 -29.65 -3.46 5.91
CA TRP A 76 -29.06 -2.50 6.86
C TRP A 76 -27.88 -1.70 6.26
N VAL A 77 -27.09 -2.31 5.37
CA VAL A 77 -26.02 -1.61 4.65
C VAL A 77 -26.65 -0.65 3.63
N ALA A 78 -27.54 -1.18 2.76
CA ALA A 78 -28.20 -0.39 1.73
C ALA A 78 -28.93 0.83 2.31
N SER A 79 -29.70 0.63 3.39
CA SER A 79 -30.42 1.72 4.06
C SER A 79 -29.49 2.76 4.66
N SER A 80 -28.38 2.35 5.29
CA SER A 80 -27.44 3.28 5.90
C SER A 80 -26.66 4.11 4.86
N VAL A 81 -26.23 3.50 3.75
CA VAL A 81 -25.58 4.19 2.63
C VAL A 81 -26.54 5.16 1.95
N THR A 82 -27.78 4.72 1.70
CA THR A 82 -28.83 5.57 1.12
C THR A 82 -29.14 6.76 2.03
N TRP A 83 -29.25 6.55 3.33
CA TRP A 83 -29.43 7.62 4.30
C TRP A 83 -28.30 8.65 4.26
N ALA A 84 -27.05 8.19 4.23
CA ALA A 84 -25.87 9.08 4.15
C ALA A 84 -25.84 9.85 2.82
N ALA A 85 -26.18 9.20 1.70
CA ALA A 85 -26.27 9.84 0.39
C ALA A 85 -27.34 10.94 0.38
N HIS A 86 -28.54 10.70 0.91
CA HIS A 86 -29.59 11.71 1.04
C HIS A 86 -29.20 12.86 1.96
N LEU A 87 -28.52 12.55 3.08
CA LEU A 87 -28.00 13.59 3.96
C LEU A 87 -27.02 14.52 3.21
N ALA A 88 -26.08 13.93 2.47
CA ALA A 88 -25.12 14.69 1.67
C ALA A 88 -25.81 15.49 0.54
N GLU A 89 -26.82 14.93 -0.10
CA GLU A 89 -27.59 15.59 -1.17
C GLU A 89 -28.27 16.87 -0.72
N HIS A 90 -28.69 16.94 0.54
CA HIS A 90 -29.39 18.10 1.10
C HIS A 90 -28.61 19.41 0.96
N ASN A 91 -27.30 19.38 1.10
CA ASN A 91 -26.40 20.50 0.83
C ASN A 91 -25.03 19.99 0.36
N LEU A 92 -25.02 19.35 -0.81
CA LEU A 92 -23.84 18.69 -1.36
C LEU A 92 -22.59 19.58 -1.39
N PRO A 93 -22.66 20.89 -1.77
CA PRO A 93 -21.48 21.73 -1.75
C PRO A 93 -20.83 21.85 -0.37
N VAL A 94 -21.62 21.96 0.69
CA VAL A 94 -21.11 22.06 2.06
C VAL A 94 -20.52 20.73 2.51
N TYR A 95 -21.28 19.64 2.37
CA TYR A 95 -20.81 18.32 2.82
C TYR A 95 -19.55 17.88 2.08
N ASN A 96 -19.53 17.99 0.74
CA ASN A 96 -18.37 17.58 -0.02
C ASN A 96 -17.14 18.45 0.28
N THR A 97 -17.33 19.77 0.48
CA THR A 97 -16.21 20.64 0.91
C THR A 97 -15.68 20.23 2.29
N LEU A 98 -16.55 19.88 3.24
CA LEU A 98 -16.12 19.36 4.54
C LEU A 98 -15.38 18.04 4.41
N PHE A 99 -15.80 17.14 3.52
CA PHE A 99 -15.09 15.89 3.23
C PHE A 99 -13.67 16.18 2.68
N ALA A 100 -13.59 17.05 1.68
CA ALA A 100 -12.30 17.47 1.11
C ALA A 100 -11.37 18.09 2.17
N LEU A 101 -11.87 19.05 2.95
CA LEU A 101 -11.07 19.70 3.98
C LEU A 101 -10.63 18.75 5.09
N THR A 102 -11.45 17.78 5.46
CA THR A 102 -11.09 16.73 6.44
C THR A 102 -9.90 15.91 5.93
N GLN A 103 -9.94 15.46 4.68
CA GLN A 103 -8.86 14.68 4.06
C GLN A 103 -7.58 15.51 3.92
N VAL A 104 -7.70 16.78 3.47
CA VAL A 104 -6.56 17.70 3.40
C VAL A 104 -5.94 17.94 4.80
N ALA A 105 -6.76 18.15 5.82
CA ALA A 105 -6.30 18.35 7.19
C ALA A 105 -5.57 17.11 7.74
N ILE A 106 -6.09 15.89 7.47
CA ILE A 106 -5.42 14.63 7.81
C ILE A 106 -4.06 14.56 7.09
N GLY A 107 -4.03 14.82 5.78
CA GLY A 107 -2.83 14.77 4.98
C GLY A 107 -1.75 15.73 5.48
N LEU A 108 -2.08 17.01 5.67
CA LEU A 108 -1.17 18.01 6.23
C LEU A 108 -0.70 17.65 7.63
N GLY A 109 -1.62 17.13 8.47
CA GLY A 109 -1.31 16.69 9.82
C GLY A 109 -0.34 15.52 9.87
N LEU A 110 -0.37 14.61 8.90
CA LEU A 110 0.61 13.52 8.76
C LEU A 110 1.97 14.01 8.26
N LEU A 111 2.02 15.05 7.46
CA LEU A 111 3.26 15.64 6.98
C LEU A 111 4.01 16.44 8.07
N TYR A 112 3.32 16.96 9.07
CA TYR A 112 3.92 17.70 10.16
C TYR A 112 4.08 16.83 11.41
N ARG A 113 5.32 16.57 11.83
CA ARG A 113 5.64 15.60 12.90
C ARG A 113 4.84 15.78 14.20
N PRO A 114 4.65 17.00 14.77
CA PRO A 114 3.92 17.18 16.02
C PRO A 114 2.45 16.77 15.95
N THR A 115 1.83 16.83 14.79
CA THR A 115 0.40 16.56 14.58
C THR A 115 0.09 15.15 14.07
N VAL A 116 1.11 14.29 13.88
CA VAL A 116 0.91 12.92 13.35
C VAL A 116 -0.07 12.11 14.21
N LYS A 117 0.01 12.16 15.54
CA LYS A 117 -0.91 11.41 16.42
C LYS A 117 -2.37 11.84 16.27
N PRO A 118 -2.72 13.13 16.44
CA PRO A 118 -4.10 13.57 16.22
C PRO A 118 -4.57 13.35 14.79
N ALA A 119 -3.72 13.55 13.78
CA ALA A 119 -4.07 13.28 12.38
C ALA A 119 -4.42 11.80 12.14
N LEU A 120 -3.63 10.85 12.68
CA LEU A 120 -3.94 9.43 12.61
C LEU A 120 -5.25 9.09 13.36
N ALA A 121 -5.50 9.70 14.52
CA ALA A 121 -6.75 9.47 15.24
C ALA A 121 -7.98 9.94 14.42
N VAL A 122 -7.90 11.11 13.81
CA VAL A 122 -8.95 11.61 12.89
C VAL A 122 -9.05 10.71 11.66
N SER A 123 -7.91 10.26 11.10
CA SER A 123 -7.87 9.33 9.97
C SER A 123 -8.59 8.00 10.27
N PHE A 124 -8.46 7.45 11.48
CA PHE A 124 -9.18 6.22 11.85
C PHE A 124 -10.70 6.42 11.87
N LEU A 125 -11.17 7.49 12.48
CA LEU A 125 -12.60 7.81 12.51
C LEU A 125 -13.12 8.06 11.09
N TRP A 126 -12.38 8.86 10.29
CA TRP A 126 -12.75 9.17 8.92
C TRP A 126 -12.75 7.93 8.03
N ALA A 127 -11.73 7.08 8.17
CA ALA A 127 -11.66 5.82 7.45
C ALA A 127 -12.86 4.90 7.77
N LEU A 128 -13.28 4.82 9.02
CA LEU A 128 -14.45 4.02 9.40
C LEU A 128 -15.73 4.58 8.78
N ILE A 129 -15.91 5.91 8.81
CA ILE A 129 -17.07 6.59 8.21
C ILE A 129 -17.12 6.33 6.71
N VAL A 130 -16.01 6.55 5.99
CA VAL A 130 -15.96 6.37 4.54
C VAL A 130 -16.06 4.90 4.15
N TRP A 131 -15.44 3.98 4.89
CA TRP A 131 -15.55 2.54 4.61
C TRP A 131 -16.99 2.04 4.70
N TRP A 132 -17.75 2.56 5.68
CA TRP A 132 -19.15 2.22 5.84
C TRP A 132 -20.02 2.91 4.79
N PHE A 133 -20.03 4.25 4.77
CA PHE A 133 -21.00 5.03 4.00
C PHE A 133 -20.53 5.34 2.58
N GLY A 134 -19.24 5.41 2.34
CA GLY A 134 -18.64 5.76 1.04
C GLY A 134 -18.22 4.55 0.20
N GLU A 135 -17.88 3.42 0.83
CA GLU A 135 -17.43 2.20 0.15
C GLU A 135 -18.35 0.99 0.40
N ALA A 136 -19.44 1.15 1.16
CA ALA A 136 -20.33 0.06 1.56
C ALA A 136 -19.56 -1.18 2.05
N PHE A 137 -18.59 -0.97 2.96
CA PHE A 137 -17.64 -1.96 3.47
C PHE A 137 -16.76 -2.60 2.39
N GLY A 138 -16.38 -1.85 1.36
CA GLY A 138 -15.60 -2.38 0.24
C GLY A 138 -16.35 -3.44 -0.56
N MET A 139 -17.67 -3.38 -0.56
CA MET A 139 -18.57 -4.30 -1.26
C MET A 139 -18.51 -5.77 -0.75
N LEU A 140 -17.93 -6.02 0.42
CA LEU A 140 -17.69 -7.38 0.96
C LEU A 140 -18.97 -8.21 1.20
N PHE A 141 -20.10 -7.53 1.41
CA PHE A 141 -21.40 -8.22 1.60
C PHE A 141 -22.13 -8.50 0.28
N MET A 142 -21.56 -8.12 -0.85
CA MET A 142 -22.05 -8.43 -2.17
C MET A 142 -21.31 -9.64 -2.74
N THR A 143 -22.01 -10.44 -3.51
CA THR A 143 -21.42 -11.58 -4.21
C THR A 143 -20.46 -11.19 -5.35
N MET A 144 -20.26 -9.90 -5.60
CA MET A 144 -19.40 -9.37 -6.67
C MET A 144 -18.12 -8.68 -6.16
N ALA A 145 -17.83 -8.76 -4.86
CA ALA A 145 -16.61 -8.22 -4.31
C ALA A 145 -15.39 -8.93 -4.92
N SER A 146 -14.46 -8.16 -5.48
CA SER A 146 -13.26 -8.71 -6.11
C SER A 146 -12.01 -7.90 -5.74
N PRO A 147 -10.90 -8.56 -5.43
CA PRO A 147 -9.61 -7.87 -5.23
C PRO A 147 -9.18 -7.08 -6.47
N LEU A 148 -9.54 -7.54 -7.67
CA LEU A 148 -9.25 -6.87 -8.92
C LEU A 148 -9.88 -5.47 -8.98
N THR A 149 -11.09 -5.30 -8.44
CA THR A 149 -11.82 -4.04 -8.46
C THR A 149 -11.64 -3.19 -7.20
N GLY A 150 -10.90 -3.70 -6.19
CA GLY A 150 -10.51 -2.92 -5.02
C GLY A 150 -11.06 -3.43 -3.67
N ALA A 151 -11.73 -4.60 -3.61
CA ALA A 151 -12.07 -5.19 -2.32
C ALA A 151 -10.79 -5.47 -1.48
N PRO A 152 -10.82 -5.25 -0.18
CA PRO A 152 -11.93 -4.96 0.74
C PRO A 152 -12.23 -3.46 0.92
N GLY A 153 -11.83 -2.62 -0.01
CA GLY A 153 -11.95 -1.17 0.04
C GLY A 153 -10.61 -0.50 0.31
N ALA A 154 -10.45 0.72 -0.22
CA ALA A 154 -9.22 1.47 -0.06
C ALA A 154 -9.07 1.98 1.37
N VAL A 155 -10.14 2.51 1.93
CA VAL A 155 -10.09 3.31 3.15
C VAL A 155 -9.76 2.49 4.40
N ILE A 156 -10.16 1.22 4.49
CA ILE A 156 -9.78 0.35 5.61
C ILE A 156 -8.24 0.14 5.67
N LEU A 157 -7.56 0.19 4.53
CA LEU A 157 -6.10 0.08 4.47
C LEU A 157 -5.40 1.31 5.06
N TYR A 158 -5.98 2.51 4.92
CA TYR A 158 -5.45 3.72 5.59
C TYR A 158 -5.45 3.53 7.12
N ALA A 159 -6.54 2.98 7.68
CA ALA A 159 -6.61 2.72 9.11
C ALA A 159 -5.57 1.68 9.55
N ILE A 160 -5.43 0.56 8.82
CA ILE A 160 -4.48 -0.50 9.17
C ILE A 160 -3.03 0.01 9.06
N ILE A 161 -2.68 0.68 7.95
CA ILE A 161 -1.34 1.26 7.77
C ILE A 161 -1.09 2.32 8.84
N GLY A 162 -2.07 3.20 9.11
CA GLY A 162 -2.01 4.20 10.17
C GLY A 162 -1.74 3.59 11.55
N ALA A 163 -2.37 2.45 11.88
CA ALA A 163 -2.12 1.73 13.13
C ALA A 163 -0.69 1.17 13.22
N ILE A 164 -0.13 0.69 12.10
CA ILE A 164 1.26 0.20 12.02
C ILE A 164 2.26 1.33 12.22
N VAL A 165 1.98 2.51 11.65
CA VAL A 165 2.91 3.66 11.72
C VAL A 165 2.60 4.61 12.87
N TRP A 166 1.67 4.25 13.74
CA TRP A 166 1.38 5.04 14.94
C TRP A 166 2.66 5.28 15.76
N PRO A 167 2.96 6.54 16.17
CA PRO A 167 4.21 6.88 16.84
C PRO A 167 4.23 6.40 18.29
N THR A 168 4.72 5.19 18.49
CA THR A 168 5.05 4.56 19.77
C THR A 168 6.52 4.15 19.80
N ALA A 169 7.03 3.79 20.97
CA ALA A 169 8.36 3.20 21.10
C ALA A 169 8.45 1.77 20.49
N ARG A 170 7.30 1.10 20.32
CA ARG A 170 7.26 -0.27 19.80
C ARG A 170 7.28 -0.29 18.27
N PRO A 171 8.04 -1.19 17.63
CA PRO A 171 7.91 -1.47 16.19
C PRO A 171 6.48 -1.94 15.85
N GLY A 172 5.96 -1.52 14.69
CA GLY A 172 4.61 -1.87 14.26
C GLY A 172 3.48 -1.11 14.95
N GLY A 173 3.80 0.00 15.61
CA GLY A 173 2.82 0.95 16.14
C GLY A 173 1.84 0.35 17.15
N LEU A 174 0.54 0.56 16.93
CA LEU A 174 -0.54 0.02 17.78
C LEU A 174 -0.68 -1.50 17.64
N LEU A 175 -0.44 -2.05 16.45
CA LEU A 175 -0.60 -3.48 16.18
C LEU A 175 0.60 -4.31 16.66
N GLY A 176 1.78 -3.69 16.77
CA GLY A 176 3.03 -4.42 16.91
C GLY A 176 3.40 -5.21 15.65
N VAL A 177 4.57 -5.84 15.64
CA VAL A 177 5.04 -6.61 14.48
C VAL A 177 4.12 -7.80 14.17
N GLN A 178 3.73 -8.55 15.19
CA GLN A 178 2.90 -9.73 15.01
C GLN A 178 1.48 -9.37 14.56
N GLY A 179 0.86 -8.34 15.16
CA GLY A 179 -0.47 -7.87 14.75
C GLY A 179 -0.49 -7.34 13.32
N ALA A 180 0.57 -6.62 12.89
CA ALA A 180 0.72 -6.17 11.51
C ALA A 180 0.80 -7.34 10.52
N ARG A 181 1.54 -8.41 10.86
CA ARG A 181 1.63 -9.63 10.04
C ARG A 181 0.33 -10.42 9.99
N ILE A 182 -0.41 -10.49 11.11
CA ILE A 182 -1.73 -11.12 11.16
C ILE A 182 -2.72 -10.32 10.32
N ALA A 183 -2.75 -8.99 10.42
CA ALA A 183 -3.62 -8.14 9.60
C ALA A 183 -3.35 -8.32 8.10
N TRP A 184 -2.06 -8.37 7.72
CA TRP A 184 -1.65 -8.69 6.35
C TRP A 184 -2.19 -10.06 5.93
N GLY A 185 -1.92 -11.11 6.72
CA GLY A 185 -2.34 -12.48 6.42
C GLY A 185 -3.85 -12.60 6.28
N ALA A 186 -4.60 -12.01 7.20
CA ALA A 186 -6.07 -12.04 7.18
C ALA A 186 -6.65 -11.38 5.92
N LEU A 187 -6.14 -10.21 5.52
CA LEU A 187 -6.59 -9.54 4.30
C LEU A 187 -6.27 -10.35 3.04
N TRP A 188 -5.07 -10.92 2.95
CA TRP A 188 -4.70 -11.72 1.79
C TRP A 188 -5.44 -13.06 1.71
N VAL A 189 -5.74 -13.69 2.84
CA VAL A 189 -6.60 -14.88 2.89
C VAL A 189 -8.03 -14.51 2.49
N LEU A 190 -8.56 -13.38 2.96
CA LEU A 190 -9.85 -12.85 2.52
C LEU A 190 -9.88 -12.62 1.00
N MET A 191 -8.84 -11.99 0.43
CA MET A 191 -8.75 -11.80 -1.02
C MET A 191 -8.72 -13.14 -1.76
N GLY A 192 -8.01 -14.14 -1.22
CA GLY A 192 -8.02 -15.50 -1.76
C GLY A 192 -9.42 -16.13 -1.75
N TRP A 193 -10.17 -15.93 -0.68
CA TRP A 193 -11.57 -16.37 -0.58
C TRP A 193 -12.46 -15.67 -1.62
N LEU A 194 -12.37 -14.35 -1.74
CA LEU A 194 -13.16 -13.58 -2.69
C LEU A 194 -12.96 -14.02 -4.16
N TRP A 195 -11.76 -14.50 -4.50
CA TRP A 195 -11.50 -15.08 -5.82
C TRP A 195 -12.25 -16.37 -6.09
N LEU A 196 -12.55 -17.16 -5.04
CA LEU A 196 -13.22 -18.45 -5.14
C LEU A 196 -14.76 -18.34 -5.09
N GLU A 197 -15.30 -17.18 -4.72
CA GLU A 197 -16.74 -16.96 -4.76
C GLU A 197 -17.29 -17.09 -6.19
N ALA A 198 -18.48 -17.67 -6.32
CA ALA A 198 -19.06 -18.05 -7.60
C ALA A 198 -19.08 -16.93 -8.67
N PRO A 199 -19.43 -15.68 -8.36
CA PRO A 199 -19.39 -14.62 -9.37
C PRO A 199 -17.98 -14.29 -9.85
N SER A 200 -16.97 -14.25 -8.95
CA SER A 200 -15.58 -13.93 -9.30
C SER A 200 -14.91 -15.04 -10.11
N SER A 201 -15.36 -16.29 -9.96
CA SER A 201 -14.83 -17.46 -10.65
C SER A 201 -15.60 -17.83 -11.92
N SER A 202 -16.66 -17.09 -12.30
CA SER A 202 -17.36 -17.34 -13.56
C SER A 202 -16.47 -17.09 -14.79
N ALA A 203 -16.79 -17.76 -15.91
CA ALA A 203 -15.94 -17.76 -17.10
C ALA A 203 -15.52 -16.35 -17.58
N ASN A 204 -16.41 -15.39 -17.48
CA ASN A 204 -16.21 -14.02 -17.98
C ASN A 204 -16.11 -12.96 -16.87
N ALA A 205 -16.05 -13.34 -15.60
CA ALA A 205 -16.01 -12.37 -14.50
C ALA A 205 -14.81 -11.44 -14.57
N ILE A 206 -13.61 -12.00 -14.78
CA ILE A 206 -12.36 -11.26 -14.85
C ILE A 206 -12.34 -10.34 -16.07
N SER A 207 -12.68 -10.86 -17.23
CA SER A 207 -12.76 -10.06 -18.47
C SER A 207 -13.80 -8.95 -18.36
N GLY A 208 -14.96 -9.24 -17.76
CA GLY A 208 -16.01 -8.25 -17.51
C GLY A 208 -15.56 -7.16 -16.54
N ALA A 209 -14.89 -7.50 -15.45
CA ALA A 209 -14.37 -6.55 -14.49
C ALA A 209 -13.29 -5.64 -15.10
N ILE A 210 -12.39 -6.19 -15.94
CA ILE A 210 -11.37 -5.40 -16.63
C ILE A 210 -12.02 -4.46 -17.66
N ASN A 211 -13.03 -4.93 -18.42
CA ASN A 211 -13.75 -4.10 -19.40
C ASN A 211 -14.54 -2.96 -18.73
N ALA A 212 -14.99 -3.15 -17.50
CA ALA A 212 -15.69 -2.13 -16.72
C ALA A 212 -14.75 -1.19 -15.96
N ALA A 213 -13.44 -1.48 -15.96
CA ALA A 213 -12.46 -0.70 -15.23
C ALA A 213 -12.32 0.72 -15.81
N PRO A 214 -12.06 1.73 -14.98
CA PRO A 214 -11.74 3.07 -15.45
C PRO A 214 -10.53 3.06 -16.37
N SER A 215 -10.51 3.88 -17.41
CA SER A 215 -9.36 4.02 -18.30
C SER A 215 -8.83 5.46 -18.37
N GLY A 216 -9.58 6.38 -18.92
CA GLY A 216 -9.20 7.80 -19.04
C GLY A 216 -8.03 8.10 -19.99
N MET A 217 -7.30 7.08 -20.44
CA MET A 217 -6.15 7.18 -21.35
C MET A 217 -6.18 6.07 -22.39
N SER A 218 -5.85 6.37 -23.67
CA SER A 218 -5.92 5.41 -24.79
C SER A 218 -5.01 4.19 -24.60
N TRP A 219 -3.77 4.40 -24.13
CA TRP A 219 -2.85 3.30 -23.89
C TRP A 219 -3.34 2.35 -22.79
N LEU A 220 -3.96 2.91 -21.73
CA LEU A 220 -4.49 2.14 -20.62
C LEU A 220 -5.67 1.29 -21.08
N SER A 221 -6.62 1.87 -21.83
CA SER A 221 -7.74 1.13 -22.40
C SER A 221 -7.27 0.02 -23.34
N THR A 222 -6.21 0.25 -24.13
CA THR A 222 -5.63 -0.78 -24.99
C THR A 222 -5.09 -1.96 -24.18
N VAL A 223 -4.34 -1.69 -23.10
CA VAL A 223 -3.80 -2.74 -22.22
C VAL A 223 -4.94 -3.50 -21.52
N GLN A 224 -5.96 -2.79 -21.04
CA GLN A 224 -7.14 -3.38 -20.39
C GLN A 224 -7.91 -4.27 -21.38
N LEU A 225 -8.19 -3.81 -22.60
CA LEU A 225 -8.87 -4.58 -23.63
C LEU A 225 -8.10 -5.84 -24.02
N TRP A 226 -6.77 -5.73 -24.16
CA TRP A 226 -5.93 -6.90 -24.43
C TRP A 226 -6.00 -7.92 -23.29
N ALA A 227 -5.90 -7.49 -22.05
CA ALA A 227 -6.01 -8.37 -20.86
C ALA A 227 -7.40 -8.97 -20.71
N ALA A 228 -8.46 -8.21 -20.95
CA ALA A 228 -9.84 -8.69 -20.93
C ALA A 228 -10.05 -9.76 -22.00
N HIS A 229 -9.54 -9.54 -23.22
CA HIS A 229 -9.64 -10.53 -24.29
C HIS A 229 -8.91 -11.83 -23.93
N GLY A 230 -7.69 -11.74 -23.39
CA GLY A 230 -6.90 -12.91 -22.98
C GLY A 230 -7.50 -13.69 -21.79
N SER A 231 -8.28 -13.02 -20.92
CA SER A 231 -8.94 -13.66 -19.77
C SER A 231 -10.35 -14.18 -20.08
N ASN A 232 -10.91 -13.85 -21.24
CA ASN A 232 -12.27 -14.23 -21.61
C ASN A 232 -12.41 -15.76 -21.69
N GLY A 233 -13.45 -16.29 -21.05
CA GLY A 233 -13.68 -17.72 -20.97
C GLY A 233 -12.81 -18.47 -19.94
N ASN A 234 -11.75 -17.82 -19.41
CA ASN A 234 -10.77 -18.44 -18.51
C ASN A 234 -10.92 -17.99 -17.05
N GLY A 235 -12.08 -17.47 -16.65
CA GLY A 235 -12.29 -16.88 -15.30
C GLY A 235 -11.95 -17.86 -14.18
N LEU A 236 -12.45 -19.09 -14.21
CA LEU A 236 -12.23 -20.06 -13.14
C LEU A 236 -10.74 -20.45 -12.94
N PRO A 237 -9.97 -20.88 -13.96
CA PRO A 237 -8.57 -21.23 -13.76
C PRO A 237 -7.74 -20.02 -13.30
N ILE A 238 -8.01 -18.82 -13.79
CA ILE A 238 -7.33 -17.61 -13.35
C ILE A 238 -7.70 -17.30 -11.89
N ALA A 239 -8.98 -17.38 -11.51
CA ALA A 239 -9.42 -17.16 -10.15
C ALA A 239 -8.75 -18.13 -9.16
N ILE A 240 -8.62 -19.42 -9.52
CA ILE A 240 -7.93 -20.41 -8.69
C ILE A 240 -6.45 -20.02 -8.50
N ILE A 241 -5.75 -19.64 -9.57
CA ILE A 241 -4.34 -19.23 -9.49
C ILE A 241 -4.20 -18.01 -8.59
N LEU A 242 -5.08 -17.00 -8.74
CA LEU A 242 -5.07 -15.79 -7.96
C LEU A 242 -5.43 -16.05 -6.48
N ALA A 243 -6.38 -16.97 -6.22
CA ALA A 243 -6.73 -17.40 -4.88
C ALA A 243 -5.56 -18.07 -4.16
N VAL A 244 -4.94 -19.06 -4.79
CA VAL A 244 -3.78 -19.78 -4.24
C VAL A 244 -2.62 -18.83 -4.00
N SER A 245 -2.33 -17.95 -4.97
CA SER A 245 -1.29 -16.94 -4.85
C SER A 245 -1.55 -15.99 -3.68
N SER A 246 -2.78 -15.49 -3.55
CA SER A 246 -3.18 -14.60 -2.45
C SER A 246 -3.03 -15.28 -1.09
N ILE A 247 -3.52 -16.51 -0.93
CA ILE A 247 -3.38 -17.27 0.32
C ILE A 247 -1.90 -17.53 0.64
N ALA A 248 -1.09 -17.91 -0.35
CA ALA A 248 0.34 -18.14 -0.16
C ALA A 248 1.08 -16.86 0.28
N ILE A 249 0.77 -15.71 -0.35
CA ILE A 249 1.31 -14.39 0.03
C ILE A 249 0.91 -14.06 1.48
N GLY A 250 -0.33 -14.23 1.84
CA GLY A 250 -0.83 -13.94 3.18
C GLY A 250 -0.17 -14.80 4.24
N LEU A 251 -0.19 -16.11 4.07
CA LEU A 251 0.35 -17.07 5.03
C LEU A 251 1.87 -17.00 5.16
N SER A 252 2.59 -16.81 4.06
CA SER A 252 4.04 -16.67 4.08
C SER A 252 4.48 -15.54 5.01
N VAL A 253 3.88 -14.36 4.89
CA VAL A 253 4.19 -13.19 5.72
C VAL A 253 3.70 -13.40 7.16
N ALA A 254 2.48 -13.90 7.35
CA ALA A 254 1.92 -14.15 8.68
C ALA A 254 2.78 -15.12 9.49
N LEU A 255 3.22 -16.20 8.88
CA LEU A 255 4.03 -17.24 9.52
C LEU A 255 5.54 -16.92 9.53
N GLY A 256 5.98 -15.92 8.75
CA GLY A 256 7.41 -15.56 8.63
C GLY A 256 8.22 -16.49 7.74
N TRP A 257 7.56 -17.24 6.87
CA TRP A 257 8.21 -18.13 5.94
C TRP A 257 8.55 -17.40 4.65
N HIS A 258 9.83 -17.09 4.43
CA HIS A 258 10.33 -16.35 3.26
C HIS A 258 9.52 -15.08 2.90
N PRO A 259 9.25 -14.14 3.84
CA PRO A 259 8.32 -13.04 3.59
C PRO A 259 8.75 -12.10 2.46
N LYS A 260 10.05 -11.89 2.25
CA LYS A 260 10.57 -10.92 1.25
C LYS A 260 10.11 -11.22 -0.18
N PRO A 261 10.28 -12.44 -0.76
CA PRO A 261 9.81 -12.73 -2.12
C PRO A 261 8.28 -12.67 -2.24
N PHE A 262 7.54 -13.06 -1.20
CA PHE A 262 6.09 -12.97 -1.22
C PHE A 262 5.58 -11.53 -1.12
N LEU A 263 6.26 -10.64 -0.40
CA LEU A 263 5.97 -9.20 -0.44
C LEU A 263 6.26 -8.61 -1.83
N ALA A 264 7.33 -9.02 -2.49
CA ALA A 264 7.60 -8.60 -3.86
C ALA A 264 6.52 -9.09 -4.83
N ALA A 265 6.07 -10.35 -4.71
CA ALA A 265 4.97 -10.89 -5.50
C ALA A 265 3.66 -10.13 -5.23
N ALA A 266 3.37 -9.77 -3.97
CA ALA A 266 2.24 -8.94 -3.60
C ALA A 266 2.26 -7.57 -4.28
N VAL A 267 3.42 -6.92 -4.32
CA VAL A 267 3.58 -5.63 -5.00
C VAL A 267 3.29 -5.78 -6.50
N VAL A 268 3.89 -6.78 -7.16
CA VAL A 268 3.65 -7.03 -8.60
C VAL A 268 2.18 -7.28 -8.89
N LEU A 269 1.53 -8.13 -8.08
CA LEU A 269 0.12 -8.47 -8.26
C LEU A 269 -0.79 -7.25 -8.04
N ASN A 270 -0.55 -6.45 -7.00
CA ASN A 270 -1.33 -5.23 -6.79
C ASN A 270 -1.09 -4.17 -7.87
N LEU A 271 0.12 -4.02 -8.39
CA LEU A 271 0.35 -3.13 -9.54
C LEU A 271 -0.42 -3.60 -10.78
N ALA A 272 -0.52 -4.93 -11.02
CA ALA A 272 -1.36 -5.47 -12.07
C ALA A 272 -2.86 -5.16 -11.82
N TYR A 273 -3.36 -5.34 -10.60
CA TYR A 273 -4.75 -4.96 -10.25
C TYR A 273 -4.98 -3.47 -10.43
N TRP A 274 -4.02 -2.63 -10.04
CA TRP A 274 -4.12 -1.18 -10.14
C TRP A 274 -4.27 -0.70 -11.58
N VAL A 275 -3.54 -1.33 -12.50
CA VAL A 275 -3.61 -1.03 -13.94
C VAL A 275 -4.87 -1.64 -14.57
N LEU A 276 -5.10 -2.95 -14.38
CA LEU A 276 -6.08 -3.71 -15.14
C LEU A 276 -7.51 -3.53 -14.64
N GLY A 277 -7.73 -3.65 -13.34
CA GLY A 277 -9.07 -3.64 -12.77
C GLY A 277 -9.46 -2.34 -12.07
N GLN A 278 -8.48 -1.56 -11.60
CA GLN A 278 -8.74 -0.30 -10.88
C GLN A 278 -8.43 0.95 -11.70
N GLY A 279 -7.77 0.83 -12.86
CA GLY A 279 -7.49 1.94 -13.77
C GLY A 279 -6.88 3.15 -13.08
N PHE A 280 -5.87 2.92 -12.22
CA PHE A 280 -5.27 3.94 -11.35
C PHE A 280 -6.27 4.64 -10.42
N GLY A 281 -7.33 3.95 -9.99
CA GLY A 281 -8.42 4.54 -9.19
C GLY A 281 -9.35 5.45 -9.99
N GLY A 282 -9.26 5.47 -11.31
CA GLY A 282 -10.07 6.36 -12.16
C GLY A 282 -9.63 7.84 -12.12
N ILE A 283 -8.45 8.16 -11.58
CA ILE A 283 -7.95 9.53 -11.40
C ILE A 283 -7.99 10.34 -12.72
N PHE A 284 -7.77 9.68 -13.85
CA PHE A 284 -7.72 10.32 -15.17
C PHE A 284 -9.12 10.48 -15.83
N GLN A 285 -10.19 10.05 -15.15
CA GLN A 285 -11.57 10.19 -15.66
C GLN A 285 -12.38 11.31 -15.02
N GLY A 286 -11.88 11.96 -13.96
CA GLY A 286 -12.55 13.09 -13.35
C GLY A 286 -13.66 12.73 -12.35
N GLY A 287 -13.73 11.48 -11.86
CA GLY A 287 -14.72 11.02 -10.88
C GLY A 287 -14.12 10.18 -9.75
N ALA A 288 -12.79 10.13 -9.64
CA ALA A 288 -12.10 9.37 -8.61
C ALA A 288 -12.17 10.06 -7.25
N THR A 289 -12.28 9.27 -6.18
CA THR A 289 -12.19 9.71 -4.77
C THR A 289 -10.83 9.50 -4.17
N ASP A 290 -10.09 8.49 -4.67
CA ASP A 290 -8.81 8.01 -4.16
C ASP A 290 -8.08 7.15 -5.23
N PRO A 291 -6.82 6.75 -5.00
CA PRO A 291 -6.07 5.91 -5.95
C PRO A 291 -6.45 4.43 -5.92
N ASN A 292 -7.48 4.04 -5.16
CA ASN A 292 -7.98 2.69 -4.94
C ASN A 292 -7.03 1.78 -4.12
N ALA A 293 -7.52 0.61 -3.73
CA ALA A 293 -6.92 -0.28 -2.74
C ALA A 293 -5.53 -0.83 -3.13
N ALA A 294 -5.29 -1.09 -4.41
CA ALA A 294 -4.04 -1.74 -4.84
C ALA A 294 -2.79 -0.91 -4.52
N LEU A 295 -2.84 0.41 -4.71
CA LEU A 295 -1.71 1.28 -4.32
C LEU A 295 -1.46 1.24 -2.81
N LEU A 296 -2.52 1.20 -2.01
CA LEU A 296 -2.41 1.11 -0.56
C LEU A 296 -1.86 -0.25 -0.10
N PHE A 297 -2.17 -1.34 -0.79
CA PHE A 297 -1.52 -2.63 -0.54
C PHE A 297 -0.01 -2.58 -0.83
N VAL A 298 0.45 -1.81 -1.82
CA VAL A 298 1.89 -1.59 -2.07
C VAL A 298 2.53 -0.83 -0.90
N VAL A 299 1.87 0.21 -0.38
CA VAL A 299 2.32 0.94 0.82
C VAL A 299 2.33 0.03 2.05
N PHE A 300 1.32 -0.82 2.20
CA PHE A 300 1.25 -1.80 3.28
C PHE A 300 2.37 -2.84 3.18
N ALA A 301 2.67 -3.35 1.97
CA ALA A 301 3.78 -4.25 1.75
C ALA A 301 5.12 -3.63 2.19
N TYR A 302 5.35 -2.35 1.87
CA TYR A 302 6.54 -1.63 2.33
C TYR A 302 6.54 -1.45 3.85
N ALA A 303 5.41 -1.14 4.47
CA ALA A 303 5.30 -1.02 5.92
C ALA A 303 5.63 -2.36 6.63
N ILE A 304 5.16 -3.49 6.10
CA ILE A 304 5.51 -4.83 6.60
C ILE A 304 7.00 -5.13 6.37
N TYR A 305 7.51 -4.84 5.16
CA TYR A 305 8.93 -5.05 4.84
C TYR A 305 9.86 -4.32 5.83
N ALA A 306 9.51 -3.10 6.20
CA ALA A 306 10.26 -2.30 7.16
C ALA A 306 10.27 -2.88 8.59
N LEU A 307 9.34 -3.77 8.91
CA LEU A 307 9.27 -4.48 10.20
C LEU A 307 10.02 -5.83 10.19
N LEU A 308 10.50 -6.29 9.03
CA LEU A 308 11.26 -7.54 8.96
C LEU A 308 12.66 -7.36 9.54
N PRO A 309 13.23 -8.42 10.15
CA PRO A 309 14.62 -8.40 10.58
C PRO A 309 15.54 -8.08 9.39
N HIS A 310 16.38 -7.06 9.54
CA HIS A 310 17.43 -6.78 8.59
C HIS A 310 18.58 -7.74 8.90
N GLU A 311 18.97 -8.56 7.94
CA GLU A 311 20.21 -9.32 8.03
C GLU A 311 21.35 -8.30 8.09
N GLN A 312 22.02 -8.20 9.23
CA GLN A 312 23.30 -7.49 9.28
C GLN A 312 24.23 -8.18 8.29
N PRO A 313 24.94 -7.44 7.41
CA PRO A 313 25.99 -8.03 6.61
C PRO A 313 26.90 -8.78 7.57
N ARG A 314 27.11 -10.09 7.37
CA ARG A 314 28.13 -10.83 8.10
C ARG A 314 29.44 -10.11 7.81
N THR A 315 29.91 -9.34 8.78
CA THR A 315 31.22 -8.73 8.70
C THR A 315 32.20 -9.89 8.61
N GLU A 316 32.99 -9.92 7.54
CA GLU A 316 34.08 -10.89 7.32
C GLU A 316 35.10 -10.91 8.48
N ALA A 317 35.01 -9.97 9.42
CA ALA A 317 35.77 -9.94 10.67
C ALA A 317 35.58 -11.20 11.57
N ALA A 318 34.44 -11.93 11.43
CA ALA A 318 34.26 -13.17 12.18
C ALA A 318 35.16 -14.34 11.68
N TRP A 319 35.65 -14.25 10.44
CA TRP A 319 36.56 -15.25 9.86
C TRP A 319 38.02 -14.97 10.18
N ALA A 320 38.39 -13.74 10.47
CA ALA A 320 39.77 -13.37 10.83
C ALA A 320 40.13 -13.72 12.28
N GLY A 321 39.15 -13.87 13.17
CA GLY A 321 39.35 -14.15 14.60
C GLY A 321 39.56 -15.63 14.97
N SER A 322 39.37 -16.58 14.04
CA SER A 322 39.50 -18.02 14.35
C SER A 322 40.83 -18.62 13.98
N ARG A 323 41.78 -17.85 13.45
CA ARG A 323 43.18 -18.27 13.31
C ARG A 323 43.98 -17.73 14.48
N SER A 324 43.92 -18.42 15.61
CA SER A 324 44.92 -18.26 16.66
C SER A 324 46.26 -18.69 16.08
N PRO A 325 47.32 -17.88 16.20
CA PRO A 325 48.68 -18.38 15.92
C PRO A 325 49.02 -19.42 16.99
N GLU A 326 49.11 -20.67 16.61
CA GLU A 326 49.80 -21.66 17.41
C GLU A 326 51.23 -21.15 17.66
N THR A 327 51.48 -20.71 18.87
CA THR A 327 52.83 -20.38 19.33
C THR A 327 53.63 -21.64 19.44
N LEU A 328 54.46 -21.88 18.40
CA LEU A 328 55.65 -22.69 18.48
C LEU A 328 56.60 -22.09 19.52
N ASN A 329 56.48 -22.53 20.77
CA ASN A 329 57.53 -22.33 21.77
C ASN A 329 57.59 -23.58 22.66
N SER A 330 58.33 -24.57 22.18
CA SER A 330 58.77 -25.66 23.03
C SER A 330 60.16 -25.33 23.60
N PRO A 331 60.35 -25.21 24.91
CA PRO A 331 61.67 -25.02 25.47
C PRO A 331 62.39 -26.38 25.48
N ARG A 332 63.59 -26.49 24.81
CA ARG A 332 64.57 -27.56 24.92
C ARG A 332 64.96 -27.70 26.37
N ARG A 333 64.64 -28.80 27.00
CA ARG A 333 65.28 -29.31 28.26
C ARG A 333 66.73 -29.68 27.96
N ARG A 334 67.70 -28.97 28.57
CA ARG A 334 69.08 -29.44 28.72
C ARG A 334 69.10 -30.51 29.82
N HIS A 335 69.57 -31.69 29.48
CA HIS A 335 70.02 -32.66 30.44
C HIS A 335 71.41 -32.21 30.91
N ASP A 336 71.51 -31.78 32.18
CA ASP A 336 72.83 -31.78 32.85
C ASP A 336 73.01 -33.10 33.55
N VAL A 337 74.02 -33.80 33.08
CA VAL A 337 74.58 -35.02 33.70
C VAL A 337 75.52 -34.54 34.81
N ALA A 338 75.30 -35.00 36.03
CA ALA A 338 76.25 -34.88 37.10
C ALA A 338 76.59 -36.29 37.61
N THR A 339 77.82 -36.63 37.51
CA THR A 339 78.59 -37.73 38.18
C THR A 339 79.59 -37.07 39.08
N PRO A 340 80.19 -37.81 40.02
CA PRO A 340 79.87 -39.06 40.75
C PRO A 340 79.42 -38.85 42.18
#